data_330e104730984fd016c9d9c1bd727d97
#
_entry.id   330e104730984fd016c9d9c1bd727d97
#
_cell.length_a   1.000
_cell.length_b   1.000
_cell.length_c   1.000
_cell.angle_alpha   90.00
_cell.angle_beta   90.00
_cell.angle_gamma   90.00
#
_symmetry.space_group_name_H-M   'P 1'
#
loop_
_entity.id
_entity.type
_entity.pdbx_description
1 polymer ?
#
loop_
_entity_poly.entity_id
_entity_poly.type
_entity_poly.pdbx_seq_one_letter_code
_entity_poly.pdbx_strand_id
1 'polypeptide(L)'
;MRIVFMGTPDFAAASLKKLIDKKYDIAAVFTQPDKPRDRGMKLSYSPVKELALENNIPVYQPTKLRDGTATELIKSLRPDILVVVAYGRILPDDMLEVPKYGAINVHASLLPKYRGAAPIQWAVLNGDKITGVTTMYLASEMDTGDIIYTAETEIGEFETSGELFGRLMVMGAELLDRTLRDIEAGTAPRTPQDHSKASYVKMLDKSLSPIEWAKTPREIIKQIYGLQPWPVATAELDGKVFKIYSAEYTQNKTVKAPGSVVSAGKKGIEIACLGGETLLITELQAAGKKRMKASDYLLGHPIKVD
;
A
#
# COMPACT_ATOMS: atom_id res chain seq x y z
N MET A 1 -6.48 3.55 -28.73
CA MET A 1 -7.38 3.86 -27.60
C MET A 1 -6.85 5.09 -26.88
N ARG A 2 -7.67 6.13 -26.71
CA ARG A 2 -7.35 7.41 -26.06
C ARG A 2 -7.65 7.34 -24.56
N ILE A 3 -6.67 7.62 -23.71
CA ILE A 3 -6.72 7.40 -22.27
C ILE A 3 -6.72 8.74 -21.53
N VAL A 4 -7.58 8.90 -20.53
CA VAL A 4 -7.37 9.84 -19.42
C VAL A 4 -6.93 9.02 -18.21
N PHE A 5 -5.77 9.34 -17.66
CA PHE A 5 -5.18 8.66 -16.52
C PHE A 5 -5.42 9.43 -15.23
N MET A 6 -5.83 8.75 -14.16
CA MET A 6 -6.13 9.35 -12.86
C MET A 6 -5.35 8.63 -11.77
N GLY A 7 -4.38 9.29 -11.14
CA GLY A 7 -3.54 8.67 -10.14
C GLY A 7 -2.71 9.67 -9.34
N THR A 8 -2.09 9.23 -8.24
CA THR A 8 -1.33 10.16 -7.38
C THR A 8 0.02 9.59 -6.92
N PRO A 9 0.12 8.45 -6.18
CA PRO A 9 1.37 7.97 -5.59
C PRO A 9 2.22 7.17 -6.59
N ASP A 10 3.37 6.69 -6.11
CA ASP A 10 4.32 5.88 -6.86
C ASP A 10 3.67 4.67 -7.55
N PHE A 11 2.70 4.02 -6.89
CA PHE A 11 1.95 2.90 -7.48
C PHE A 11 1.26 3.29 -8.79
N ALA A 12 0.68 4.49 -8.83
CA ALA A 12 0.06 5.04 -10.02
C ALA A 12 1.10 5.50 -11.06
N ALA A 13 2.22 6.08 -10.60
CA ALA A 13 3.29 6.52 -11.50
C ALA A 13 3.90 5.36 -12.28
N ALA A 14 4.08 4.19 -11.66
CA ALA A 14 4.56 3.00 -12.38
C ALA A 14 3.59 2.53 -13.46
N SER A 15 2.28 2.57 -13.19
CA SER A 15 1.26 2.27 -14.19
C SER A 15 1.27 3.29 -15.34
N LEU A 16 1.35 4.59 -15.02
CA LEU A 16 1.48 5.65 -16.02
C LEU A 16 2.75 5.49 -16.86
N LYS A 17 3.89 5.20 -16.23
CA LYS A 17 5.16 4.93 -16.90
C LYS A 17 5.02 3.79 -17.92
N LYS A 18 4.37 2.69 -17.53
CA LYS A 18 4.11 1.56 -18.43
C LYS A 18 3.31 1.97 -19.66
N LEU A 19 2.27 2.81 -19.48
CA LEU A 19 1.46 3.29 -20.60
C LEU A 19 2.28 4.21 -21.54
N ILE A 20 3.13 5.08 -21.00
CA ILE A 20 4.03 5.94 -21.77
C ILE A 20 5.01 5.08 -22.57
N ASP A 21 5.68 4.12 -21.94
CA ASP A 21 6.67 3.24 -22.58
C ASP A 21 6.04 2.41 -23.70
N LYS A 22 4.76 2.04 -23.55
CA LYS A 22 3.97 1.32 -24.56
C LYS A 22 3.35 2.25 -25.62
N LYS A 23 3.59 3.56 -25.53
CA LYS A 23 3.14 4.58 -26.49
C LYS A 23 1.61 4.67 -26.63
N TYR A 24 0.88 4.48 -25.53
CA TYR A 24 -0.55 4.75 -25.51
C TYR A 24 -0.83 6.25 -25.72
N ASP A 25 -1.97 6.58 -26.34
CA ASP A 25 -2.45 7.97 -26.47
C ASP A 25 -3.01 8.44 -25.13
N ILE A 26 -2.19 9.12 -24.32
CA ILE A 26 -2.58 9.66 -23.01
C ILE A 26 -2.96 11.13 -23.20
N ALA A 27 -4.26 11.38 -23.25
CA ALA A 27 -4.81 12.71 -23.49
C ALA A 27 -4.51 13.69 -22.35
N ALA A 28 -4.54 13.20 -21.12
CA ALA A 28 -4.28 13.97 -19.91
C ALA A 28 -4.09 13.06 -18.69
N VAL A 29 -3.51 13.66 -17.66
CA VAL A 29 -3.36 13.09 -16.32
C VAL A 29 -4.14 13.93 -15.31
N PHE A 30 -4.90 13.26 -14.45
CA PHE A 30 -5.55 13.84 -13.28
C PHE A 30 -4.86 13.35 -12.02
N THR A 31 -4.45 14.24 -11.14
CA THR A 31 -3.80 13.90 -9.87
C THR A 31 -4.32 14.79 -8.74
N GLN A 32 -4.07 14.41 -7.49
CA GLN A 32 -4.43 15.22 -6.33
C GLN A 32 -3.68 16.57 -6.37
N PRO A 33 -4.30 17.65 -5.84
CA PRO A 33 -3.63 18.94 -5.67
C PRO A 33 -2.30 18.80 -4.91
N ASP A 34 -1.33 19.62 -5.29
CA ASP A 34 -0.05 19.70 -4.60
C ASP A 34 -0.25 19.99 -3.12
N LYS A 35 0.48 19.29 -2.27
CA LYS A 35 0.43 19.49 -0.81
C LYS A 35 1.80 19.91 -0.31
N PRO A 36 1.87 20.79 0.71
CA PRO A 36 3.12 21.06 1.40
C PRO A 36 3.67 19.76 1.99
N ARG A 37 4.93 19.46 1.72
CA ARG A 37 5.61 18.27 2.23
C ARG A 37 6.84 18.70 3.01
N ASP A 38 7.16 17.95 4.08
CA ASP A 38 8.32 18.11 4.95
C ASP A 38 8.37 19.40 5.80
N ARG A 39 9.38 19.49 6.69
CA ARG A 39 9.61 20.59 7.64
C ARG A 39 9.82 21.97 7.01
N GLY A 40 9.93 22.07 5.69
CA GLY A 40 10.12 23.32 4.94
C GLY A 40 8.90 23.82 4.19
N MET A 41 7.70 23.16 4.30
CA MET A 41 6.47 23.55 3.59
C MET A 41 6.66 23.74 2.07
N LYS A 42 7.68 23.13 1.45
CA LYS A 42 7.85 23.17 0.00
C LYS A 42 6.72 22.39 -0.66
N LEU A 43 6.08 22.98 -1.66
CA LEU A 43 5.13 22.27 -2.50
C LEU A 43 5.86 21.13 -3.21
N SER A 44 5.41 19.90 -2.94
CA SER A 44 5.91 18.71 -3.63
C SER A 44 4.87 18.24 -4.62
N TYR A 45 5.30 18.01 -5.84
CA TYR A 45 4.46 17.40 -6.86
C TYR A 45 4.19 15.93 -6.50
N SER A 46 3.06 15.41 -6.98
CA SER A 46 2.84 13.96 -6.89
C SER A 46 3.77 13.23 -7.89
N PRO A 47 4.18 11.98 -7.61
CA PRO A 47 4.97 11.18 -8.56
C PRO A 47 4.34 11.11 -9.95
N VAL A 48 3.01 11.03 -10.03
CA VAL A 48 2.26 11.05 -11.29
C VAL A 48 2.39 12.40 -12.01
N LYS A 49 2.33 13.52 -11.27
CA LYS A 49 2.52 14.86 -11.87
C LYS A 49 3.92 15.06 -12.41
N GLU A 50 4.94 14.69 -11.64
CA GLU A 50 6.34 14.77 -12.07
C GLU A 50 6.55 14.02 -13.38
N LEU A 51 6.13 12.76 -13.43
CA LEU A 51 6.25 11.92 -14.61
C LEU A 51 5.47 12.46 -15.82
N ALA A 52 4.26 13.01 -15.61
CA ALA A 52 3.45 13.58 -16.68
C ALA A 52 4.12 14.83 -17.27
N LEU A 53 4.66 15.72 -16.43
CA LEU A 53 5.38 16.93 -16.88
C LEU A 53 6.64 16.60 -17.68
N GLU A 54 7.43 15.61 -17.24
CA GLU A 54 8.61 15.11 -17.94
C GLU A 54 8.28 14.59 -19.35
N ASN A 55 7.06 14.11 -19.55
CA ASN A 55 6.60 13.56 -20.84
C ASN A 55 5.67 14.51 -21.61
N ASN A 56 5.57 15.78 -21.21
CA ASN A 56 4.72 16.80 -21.83
C ASN A 56 3.22 16.41 -21.90
N ILE A 57 2.75 15.63 -20.93
CA ILE A 57 1.33 15.24 -20.82
C ILE A 57 0.60 16.31 -19.99
N PRO A 58 -0.55 16.82 -20.46
CA PRO A 58 -1.37 17.79 -19.71
C PRO A 58 -1.76 17.26 -18.33
N VAL A 59 -1.60 18.08 -17.29
CA VAL A 59 -1.92 17.72 -15.89
C VAL A 59 -3.05 18.59 -15.36
N TYR A 60 -4.05 17.94 -14.77
CA TYR A 60 -5.18 18.58 -14.12
C TYR A 60 -5.28 18.14 -12.65
N GLN A 61 -5.55 19.12 -11.78
CA GLN A 61 -5.63 18.92 -10.32
C GLN A 61 -6.94 19.49 -9.75
N PRO A 62 -8.10 18.94 -10.13
CA PRO A 62 -9.39 19.46 -9.67
C PRO A 62 -9.51 19.32 -8.15
N THR A 63 -9.95 20.40 -7.50
CA THR A 63 -10.23 20.40 -6.04
C THR A 63 -11.59 19.81 -5.72
N LYS A 64 -12.52 19.83 -6.68
CA LYS A 64 -13.86 19.25 -6.61
C LYS A 64 -14.09 18.33 -7.81
N LEU A 65 -14.88 17.27 -7.62
CA LEU A 65 -15.27 16.34 -8.69
C LEU A 65 -16.78 16.31 -8.93
N ARG A 66 -17.58 16.75 -7.95
CA ARG A 66 -19.04 16.65 -7.99
C ARG A 66 -19.75 17.92 -8.45
N ASP A 67 -19.02 18.94 -8.87
CA ASP A 67 -19.59 20.21 -9.38
C ASP A 67 -19.76 20.22 -10.92
N GLY A 68 -19.49 19.08 -11.56
CA GLY A 68 -19.60 18.91 -13.01
C GLY A 68 -18.38 19.43 -13.81
N THR A 69 -17.59 20.34 -13.26
CA THR A 69 -16.46 20.99 -14.00
C THR A 69 -15.44 19.96 -14.49
N ALA A 70 -15.06 19.00 -13.63
CA ALA A 70 -14.12 17.95 -14.00
C ALA A 70 -14.73 16.99 -15.04
N THR A 71 -16.02 16.69 -14.96
CA THR A 71 -16.73 15.85 -15.94
C THR A 71 -16.75 16.51 -17.31
N GLU A 72 -17.07 17.80 -17.41
CA GLU A 72 -17.05 18.54 -18.68
C GLU A 72 -15.64 18.62 -19.28
N LEU A 73 -14.62 18.77 -18.45
CA LEU A 73 -13.23 18.73 -18.90
C LEU A 73 -12.88 17.35 -19.50
N ILE A 74 -13.27 16.25 -18.82
CA ILE A 74 -13.04 14.89 -19.34
C ILE A 74 -13.78 14.70 -20.66
N LYS A 75 -15.04 15.14 -20.79
CA LYS A 75 -15.80 15.10 -22.05
C LYS A 75 -15.05 15.82 -23.18
N SER A 76 -14.49 17.00 -22.90
CA SER A 76 -13.74 17.77 -23.90
C SER A 76 -12.47 17.06 -24.40
N LEU A 77 -11.86 16.23 -23.56
CA LEU A 77 -10.70 15.40 -23.89
C LEU A 77 -11.05 14.19 -24.76
N ARG A 78 -12.33 13.81 -24.84
CA ARG A 78 -12.87 12.68 -25.62
C ARG A 78 -12.11 11.37 -25.39
N PRO A 79 -11.97 10.89 -24.13
CA PRO A 79 -11.29 9.62 -23.87
C PRO A 79 -12.14 8.43 -24.32
N ASP A 80 -11.46 7.37 -24.75
CA ASP A 80 -12.09 6.07 -24.96
C ASP A 80 -12.26 5.33 -23.64
N ILE A 81 -11.36 5.58 -22.65
CA ILE A 81 -11.34 4.93 -21.35
C ILE A 81 -10.75 5.85 -20.27
N LEU A 82 -11.25 5.73 -19.02
CA LEU A 82 -10.56 6.24 -17.83
C LEU A 82 -9.75 5.13 -17.18
N VAL A 83 -8.48 5.39 -16.88
CA VAL A 83 -7.62 4.49 -16.11
C VAL A 83 -7.36 5.13 -14.76
N VAL A 84 -7.85 4.51 -13.70
CA VAL A 84 -7.74 5.01 -12.33
C VAL A 84 -6.82 4.11 -11.54
N VAL A 85 -5.79 4.68 -10.91
CA VAL A 85 -4.85 3.94 -10.08
C VAL A 85 -4.51 4.77 -8.84
N ALA A 86 -4.96 4.34 -7.68
CA ALA A 86 -4.71 5.02 -6.40
C ALA A 86 -4.91 6.56 -6.49
N TYR A 87 -5.99 7.00 -7.12
CA TYR A 87 -6.30 8.43 -7.26
C TYR A 87 -6.69 9.08 -5.93
N GLY A 88 -7.27 8.30 -5.01
CA GLY A 88 -7.61 8.74 -3.66
C GLY A 88 -8.90 9.55 -3.55
N ARG A 89 -9.79 9.46 -4.55
CA ARG A 89 -11.13 10.05 -4.55
C ARG A 89 -12.13 9.14 -5.25
N ILE A 90 -13.35 9.15 -4.77
CA ILE A 90 -14.48 8.51 -5.43
C ILE A 90 -14.91 9.37 -6.62
N LEU A 91 -15.00 8.77 -7.79
CA LEU A 91 -15.47 9.43 -9.00
C LEU A 91 -17.00 9.42 -9.03
N PRO A 92 -17.64 10.51 -9.43
CA PRO A 92 -19.10 10.54 -9.63
C PRO A 92 -19.52 9.74 -10.86
N ASP A 93 -20.74 9.23 -10.87
CA ASP A 93 -21.24 8.32 -11.90
C ASP A 93 -21.25 8.97 -13.30
N ASP A 94 -21.61 10.25 -13.38
CA ASP A 94 -21.59 11.03 -14.63
C ASP A 94 -20.19 11.10 -15.26
N MET A 95 -19.14 10.98 -14.46
CA MET A 95 -17.75 10.91 -14.94
C MET A 95 -17.39 9.50 -15.45
N LEU A 96 -17.88 8.46 -14.77
CA LEU A 96 -17.62 7.06 -15.15
C LEU A 96 -18.28 6.70 -16.49
N GLU A 97 -19.39 7.36 -16.83
CA GLU A 97 -20.18 7.14 -18.03
C GLU A 97 -19.66 7.89 -19.28
N VAL A 98 -18.69 8.81 -19.12
CA VAL A 98 -18.18 9.59 -20.26
C VAL A 98 -17.48 8.73 -21.31
N PRO A 99 -16.54 7.82 -20.97
CA PRO A 99 -15.80 7.09 -21.99
C PRO A 99 -16.56 5.88 -22.53
N LYS A 100 -16.34 5.58 -23.79
CA LYS A 100 -16.93 4.42 -24.48
C LYS A 100 -16.71 3.08 -23.75
N TYR A 101 -15.50 2.89 -23.22
CA TYR A 101 -15.12 1.66 -22.52
C TYR A 101 -15.25 1.79 -20.98
N GLY A 102 -15.86 2.90 -20.50
CA GLY A 102 -16.01 3.15 -19.07
C GLY A 102 -14.72 3.49 -18.37
N ALA A 103 -14.66 3.17 -17.09
CA ALA A 103 -13.53 3.42 -16.24
C ALA A 103 -13.03 2.12 -15.60
N ILE A 104 -11.71 1.94 -15.53
CA ILE A 104 -11.07 0.78 -14.89
C ILE A 104 -10.16 1.21 -13.76
N ASN A 105 -9.96 0.31 -12.79
CA ASN A 105 -9.02 0.51 -11.69
C ASN A 105 -8.03 -0.64 -11.60
N VAL A 106 -6.82 -0.32 -11.12
CA VAL A 106 -5.83 -1.30 -10.67
C VAL A 106 -5.83 -1.29 -9.15
N HIS A 107 -6.36 -2.35 -8.55
CA HIS A 107 -6.48 -2.51 -7.11
C HIS A 107 -5.43 -3.49 -6.59
N ALA A 108 -4.76 -3.14 -5.49
CA ALA A 108 -3.63 -3.89 -4.96
C ALA A 108 -4.06 -5.00 -3.98
N SER A 109 -5.06 -5.79 -4.35
CA SER A 109 -5.47 -7.03 -3.68
C SER A 109 -6.12 -8.00 -4.67
N LEU A 110 -6.38 -9.21 -4.20
CA LEU A 110 -7.23 -10.19 -4.89
C LEU A 110 -8.69 -9.96 -4.48
N LEU A 111 -9.40 -9.12 -5.25
CA LEU A 111 -10.81 -8.85 -4.99
C LEU A 111 -11.65 -10.14 -5.05
N PRO A 112 -12.69 -10.25 -4.20
CA PRO A 112 -13.33 -9.22 -3.39
C PRO A 112 -12.70 -8.98 -2.00
N LYS A 113 -11.56 -9.60 -1.68
CA LYS A 113 -10.86 -9.33 -0.41
C LYS A 113 -10.18 -7.96 -0.42
N TYR A 114 -10.17 -7.30 0.75
CA TYR A 114 -9.46 -6.04 0.98
C TYR A 114 -9.89 -4.89 0.08
N ARG A 115 -11.20 -4.70 -0.11
CA ARG A 115 -11.75 -3.46 -0.65
C ARG A 115 -11.37 -2.28 0.23
N GLY A 116 -11.13 -1.11 -0.35
CA GLY A 116 -10.81 0.11 0.37
C GLY A 116 -9.33 0.47 0.39
N ALA A 117 -8.88 1.10 1.48
CA ALA A 117 -7.54 1.67 1.58
C ALA A 117 -6.52 0.68 2.18
N ALA A 118 -5.25 0.80 1.76
CA ALA A 118 -4.12 0.05 2.31
C ALA A 118 -4.22 -1.50 2.23
N PRO A 119 -4.75 -2.10 1.13
CA PRO A 119 -4.90 -3.55 1.01
C PRO A 119 -3.59 -4.31 1.15
N ILE A 120 -2.47 -3.77 0.66
CA ILE A 120 -1.14 -4.37 0.73
C ILE A 120 -0.70 -4.57 2.18
N GLN A 121 -0.83 -3.52 2.99
CA GLN A 121 -0.43 -3.56 4.39
C GLN A 121 -1.29 -4.54 5.18
N TRP A 122 -2.60 -4.54 4.94
CA TRP A 122 -3.51 -5.45 5.63
C TRP A 122 -3.31 -6.91 5.26
N ALA A 123 -2.90 -7.22 4.03
CA ALA A 123 -2.54 -8.58 3.65
C ALA A 123 -1.33 -9.09 4.47
N VAL A 124 -0.29 -8.25 4.67
CA VAL A 124 0.87 -8.59 5.52
C VAL A 124 0.47 -8.68 6.99
N LEU A 125 -0.27 -7.69 7.51
CA LEU A 125 -0.73 -7.63 8.90
C LEU A 125 -1.57 -8.85 9.29
N ASN A 126 -2.43 -9.32 8.39
CA ASN A 126 -3.27 -10.50 8.61
C ASN A 126 -2.51 -11.82 8.40
N GLY A 127 -1.25 -11.76 7.95
CA GLY A 127 -0.42 -12.94 7.74
C GLY A 127 -0.87 -13.81 6.57
N ASP A 128 -1.49 -13.20 5.55
CA ASP A 128 -1.84 -13.90 4.31
C ASP A 128 -0.58 -14.46 3.65
N LYS A 129 -0.70 -15.63 3.05
CA LYS A 129 0.40 -16.26 2.29
C LYS A 129 0.44 -15.80 0.85
N ILE A 130 -0.71 -15.43 0.30
CA ILE A 130 -0.91 -15.05 -1.10
C ILE A 130 -1.67 -13.73 -1.13
N THR A 131 -1.25 -12.85 -2.00
CA THR A 131 -1.93 -11.62 -2.37
C THR A 131 -1.80 -11.38 -3.87
N GLY A 132 -2.14 -10.20 -4.36
CA GLY A 132 -1.98 -9.90 -5.78
C GLY A 132 -2.56 -8.54 -6.15
N VAL A 133 -2.81 -8.41 -7.43
CA VAL A 133 -3.44 -7.22 -8.01
C VAL A 133 -4.65 -7.64 -8.84
N THR A 134 -5.64 -6.77 -8.89
CA THR A 134 -6.87 -6.95 -9.68
C THR A 134 -7.07 -5.74 -10.58
N THR A 135 -7.32 -5.95 -11.87
CA THR A 135 -7.94 -4.93 -12.71
C THR A 135 -9.45 -5.16 -12.74
N MET A 136 -10.22 -4.10 -12.56
CA MET A 136 -11.67 -4.16 -12.51
C MET A 136 -12.31 -2.93 -13.17
N TYR A 137 -13.54 -3.05 -13.60
CA TYR A 137 -14.38 -1.88 -13.94
C TYR A 137 -14.73 -1.12 -12.67
N LEU A 138 -14.76 0.21 -12.75
CA LEU A 138 -15.28 1.03 -11.65
C LEU A 138 -16.80 0.98 -11.61
N ALA A 139 -17.34 1.04 -10.41
CA ALA A 139 -18.76 1.15 -10.11
C ALA A 139 -18.98 2.27 -9.09
N SER A 140 -20.23 2.63 -8.82
CA SER A 140 -20.59 3.67 -7.85
C SER A 140 -20.12 3.39 -6.44
N GLU A 141 -20.09 2.12 -6.05
CA GLU A 141 -19.59 1.69 -4.75
C GLU A 141 -18.11 1.33 -4.83
N MET A 142 -17.39 1.56 -3.71
CA MET A 142 -15.94 1.39 -3.63
C MET A 142 -15.54 -0.07 -3.87
N ASP A 143 -14.72 -0.28 -4.91
CA ASP A 143 -14.07 -1.54 -5.29
C ASP A 143 -15.05 -2.72 -5.51
N THR A 144 -16.28 -2.43 -5.96
CA THR A 144 -17.34 -3.45 -6.15
C THR A 144 -17.56 -3.86 -7.60
N GLY A 145 -16.94 -3.16 -8.54
CA GLY A 145 -17.15 -3.42 -9.97
C GLY A 145 -16.61 -4.77 -10.43
N ASP A 146 -17.00 -5.17 -11.64
CA ASP A 146 -16.67 -6.47 -12.21
C ASP A 146 -15.16 -6.63 -12.42
N ILE A 147 -14.61 -7.77 -12.02
CA ILE A 147 -13.20 -8.12 -12.21
C ILE A 147 -12.95 -8.38 -13.71
N ILE A 148 -11.82 -7.85 -14.20
CA ILE A 148 -11.30 -8.15 -15.52
C ILE A 148 -10.24 -9.23 -15.41
N TYR A 149 -9.14 -8.95 -14.66
CA TYR A 149 -8.06 -9.90 -14.44
C TYR A 149 -7.53 -9.81 -13.02
N THR A 150 -6.93 -10.91 -12.56
CA THR A 150 -6.13 -10.97 -11.34
C THR A 150 -4.73 -11.51 -11.66
N ALA A 151 -3.74 -11.09 -10.88
CA ALA A 151 -2.42 -11.69 -10.85
C ALA A 151 -2.02 -11.91 -9.39
N GLU A 152 -1.57 -13.13 -9.07
CA GLU A 152 -1.26 -13.57 -7.72
C GLU A 152 0.24 -13.59 -7.46
N THR A 153 0.64 -13.42 -6.21
CA THR A 153 2.00 -13.58 -5.71
C THR A 153 2.00 -14.02 -4.26
N GLU A 154 3.04 -14.75 -3.86
CA GLU A 154 3.25 -15.10 -2.46
C GLU A 154 3.75 -13.89 -1.66
N ILE A 155 3.46 -13.88 -0.36
CA ILE A 155 4.03 -12.95 0.61
C ILE A 155 5.11 -13.67 1.40
N GLY A 156 6.33 -13.14 1.38
CA GLY A 156 7.45 -13.69 2.16
C GLY A 156 7.20 -13.60 3.66
N GLU A 157 7.77 -14.55 4.42
CA GLU A 157 7.56 -14.60 5.89
C GLU A 157 7.98 -13.32 6.60
N PHE A 158 9.08 -12.71 6.16
CA PHE A 158 9.64 -11.47 6.70
C PHE A 158 9.60 -10.33 5.67
N GLU A 159 8.73 -10.41 4.68
CA GLU A 159 8.57 -9.37 3.69
C GLU A 159 7.81 -8.18 4.27
N THR A 160 8.37 -6.99 4.14
CA THR A 160 7.70 -5.76 4.55
C THR A 160 6.61 -5.37 3.56
N SER A 161 5.61 -4.64 4.04
CA SER A 161 4.61 -4.05 3.14
C SER A 161 5.23 -3.13 2.08
N GLY A 162 6.36 -2.50 2.38
CA GLY A 162 7.08 -1.65 1.42
C GLY A 162 7.72 -2.46 0.29
N GLU A 163 8.32 -3.61 0.58
CA GLU A 163 8.87 -4.52 -0.43
C GLU A 163 7.77 -5.12 -1.28
N LEU A 164 6.70 -5.61 -0.64
CA LEU A 164 5.51 -6.13 -1.34
C LEU A 164 4.87 -5.06 -2.24
N PHE A 165 4.77 -3.81 -1.76
CA PHE A 165 4.29 -2.67 -2.56
C PHE A 165 5.09 -2.52 -3.85
N GLY A 166 6.43 -2.59 -3.79
CA GLY A 166 7.29 -2.51 -4.97
C GLY A 166 7.00 -3.60 -6.00
N ARG A 167 6.77 -4.84 -5.55
CA ARG A 167 6.44 -5.96 -6.44
C ARG A 167 5.05 -5.82 -7.06
N LEU A 168 4.04 -5.51 -6.23
CA LEU A 168 2.65 -5.35 -6.70
C LEU A 168 2.50 -4.15 -7.63
N MET A 169 3.28 -3.11 -7.45
CA MET A 169 3.35 -1.94 -8.34
C MET A 169 3.74 -2.34 -9.77
N VAL A 170 4.76 -3.17 -9.92
CA VAL A 170 5.20 -3.68 -11.23
C VAL A 170 4.15 -4.64 -11.82
N MET A 171 3.63 -5.57 -11.01
CA MET A 171 2.59 -6.50 -11.44
C MET A 171 1.33 -5.78 -11.91
N GLY A 172 0.90 -4.73 -11.19
CA GLY A 172 -0.27 -3.93 -11.54
C GLY A 172 -0.10 -3.21 -12.88
N ALA A 173 1.08 -2.67 -13.14
CA ALA A 173 1.38 -2.01 -14.41
C ALA A 173 1.37 -3.00 -15.61
N GLU A 174 1.91 -4.21 -15.43
CA GLU A 174 1.87 -5.26 -16.46
C GLU A 174 0.44 -5.75 -16.69
N LEU A 175 -0.33 -5.97 -15.62
CA LEU A 175 -1.71 -6.42 -15.72
C LEU A 175 -2.60 -5.36 -16.40
N LEU A 176 -2.33 -4.07 -16.14
CA LEU A 176 -3.02 -2.94 -16.79
C LEU A 176 -2.78 -2.95 -18.31
N ASP A 177 -1.55 -3.13 -18.78
CA ASP A 177 -1.22 -3.18 -20.21
C ASP A 177 -2.01 -4.31 -20.91
N ARG A 178 -2.03 -5.51 -20.32
CA ARG A 178 -2.85 -6.63 -20.81
C ARG A 178 -4.33 -6.25 -20.85
N THR A 179 -4.84 -5.72 -19.76
CA THR A 179 -6.25 -5.34 -19.62
C THR A 179 -6.68 -4.36 -20.71
N LEU A 180 -5.89 -3.33 -20.98
CA LEU A 180 -6.21 -2.32 -21.99
C LEU A 180 -6.22 -2.89 -23.41
N ARG A 181 -5.26 -3.77 -23.74
CA ARG A 181 -5.25 -4.44 -25.05
C ARG A 181 -6.47 -5.31 -25.27
N ASP A 182 -6.88 -6.06 -24.26
CA ASP A 182 -8.01 -6.97 -24.36
C ASP A 182 -9.35 -6.22 -24.37
N ILE A 183 -9.44 -5.06 -23.68
CA ILE A 183 -10.60 -4.15 -23.79
C ILE A 183 -10.70 -3.59 -25.20
N GLU A 184 -9.60 -3.12 -25.77
CA GLU A 184 -9.58 -2.56 -27.14
C GLU A 184 -9.95 -3.62 -28.20
N ALA A 185 -9.49 -4.86 -27.99
CA ALA A 185 -9.82 -6.01 -28.84
C ALA A 185 -11.25 -6.54 -28.62
N GLY A 186 -11.97 -6.09 -27.58
CA GLY A 186 -13.29 -6.61 -27.22
C GLY A 186 -13.28 -8.03 -26.64
N THR A 187 -12.14 -8.48 -26.11
CA THR A 187 -11.93 -9.81 -25.54
C THR A 187 -11.79 -9.83 -24.03
N ALA A 188 -11.77 -8.66 -23.38
CA ALA A 188 -11.67 -8.54 -21.93
C ALA A 188 -12.86 -9.20 -21.24
N PRO A 189 -12.64 -10.11 -20.26
CA PRO A 189 -13.73 -10.70 -19.49
C PRO A 189 -14.37 -9.67 -18.56
N ARG A 190 -15.58 -10.00 -18.12
CA ARG A 190 -16.30 -9.21 -17.14
C ARG A 190 -16.97 -10.14 -16.14
N THR A 191 -16.33 -10.29 -14.97
CA THR A 191 -16.72 -11.26 -13.95
C THR A 191 -17.25 -10.54 -12.72
N PRO A 192 -18.55 -10.66 -12.38
CA PRO A 192 -19.12 -10.09 -11.16
C PRO A 192 -18.40 -10.63 -9.92
N GLN A 193 -18.21 -9.74 -8.94
CA GLN A 193 -17.61 -10.14 -7.67
C GLN A 193 -18.62 -10.90 -6.79
N ASP A 194 -18.16 -11.93 -6.09
CA ASP A 194 -18.91 -12.59 -5.01
C ASP A 194 -18.87 -11.73 -3.74
N HIS A 195 -19.90 -10.90 -3.56
CA HIS A 195 -20.00 -9.97 -2.43
C HIS A 195 -20.00 -10.66 -1.06
N SER A 196 -20.38 -11.95 -0.98
CA SER A 196 -20.35 -12.71 0.29
C SER A 196 -18.93 -12.97 0.80
N LYS A 197 -17.92 -12.89 -0.08
CA LYS A 197 -16.50 -13.06 0.24
C LYS A 197 -15.76 -11.73 0.41
N ALA A 198 -16.46 -10.61 0.33
CA ALA A 198 -15.83 -9.30 0.41
C ALA A 198 -15.33 -9.01 1.83
N SER A 199 -14.16 -8.40 1.92
CA SER A 199 -13.67 -7.77 3.14
C SER A 199 -13.25 -6.33 2.87
N TYR A 200 -13.32 -5.48 3.90
CA TYR A 200 -13.06 -4.06 3.80
C TYR A 200 -11.93 -3.66 4.75
N VAL A 201 -11.03 -2.82 4.27
CA VAL A 201 -9.88 -2.36 5.05
C VAL A 201 -9.78 -0.84 5.08
N LYS A 202 -9.33 -0.35 6.23
CA LYS A 202 -9.19 1.09 6.50
C LYS A 202 -7.77 1.56 6.18
N MET A 203 -7.62 2.87 6.09
CA MET A 203 -6.31 3.52 6.11
C MET A 203 -5.57 3.15 7.39
N LEU A 204 -4.25 2.97 7.31
CA LEU A 204 -3.42 2.81 8.49
C LEU A 204 -3.34 4.12 9.27
N ASP A 205 -3.17 4.01 10.57
CA ASP A 205 -2.88 5.13 11.45
C ASP A 205 -1.87 4.73 12.57
N LYS A 206 -1.42 5.70 13.35
CA LYS A 206 -0.41 5.48 14.39
C LYS A 206 -0.91 4.66 15.58
N SER A 207 -2.20 4.47 15.75
CA SER A 207 -2.75 3.64 16.82
C SER A 207 -2.37 2.16 16.66
N LEU A 208 -2.04 1.75 15.44
CA LEU A 208 -1.55 0.40 15.13
C LEU A 208 -0.09 0.17 15.51
N SER A 209 0.68 1.23 15.84
CA SER A 209 2.12 1.14 16.10
C SER A 209 2.50 0.38 17.37
N PRO A 210 1.84 0.58 18.54
CA PRO A 210 2.24 -0.11 19.77
C PRO A 210 2.13 -1.63 19.63
N ILE A 211 3.22 -2.34 19.97
CA ILE A 211 3.22 -3.81 20.00
C ILE A 211 2.46 -4.29 21.24
N GLU A 212 1.49 -5.16 21.02
CA GLU A 212 0.79 -5.89 22.07
C GLU A 212 1.51 -7.22 22.32
N TRP A 213 2.30 -7.30 23.36
CA TRP A 213 3.11 -8.49 23.65
C TRP A 213 2.29 -9.72 24.06
N ALA A 214 1.02 -9.55 24.45
CA ALA A 214 0.08 -10.62 24.69
C ALA A 214 -0.47 -11.27 23.39
N LYS A 215 0.31 -11.20 22.32
CA LYS A 215 0.10 -11.88 21.03
C LYS A 215 1.20 -12.90 20.78
N THR A 216 0.96 -13.79 19.82
CA THR A 216 1.96 -14.75 19.39
C THR A 216 3.14 -14.07 18.68
N PRO A 217 4.35 -14.64 18.68
CA PRO A 217 5.49 -14.12 17.92
C PRO A 217 5.13 -13.87 16.45
N ARG A 218 4.32 -14.74 15.84
CA ARG A 218 3.90 -14.58 14.45
C ARG A 218 3.06 -13.33 14.23
N GLU A 219 2.07 -13.08 15.07
CA GLU A 219 1.24 -11.88 14.95
C GLU A 219 2.06 -10.60 15.14
N ILE A 220 3.02 -10.61 16.08
CA ILE A 220 3.92 -9.48 16.32
C ILE A 220 4.86 -9.26 15.14
N ILE A 221 5.42 -10.31 14.56
CA ILE A 221 6.24 -10.23 13.35
C ILE A 221 5.42 -9.64 12.21
N LYS A 222 4.21 -10.11 11.97
CA LYS A 222 3.34 -9.54 10.92
C LYS A 222 3.02 -8.07 11.17
N GLN A 223 2.85 -7.64 12.43
CA GLN A 223 2.72 -6.22 12.77
C GLN A 223 3.99 -5.44 12.46
N ILE A 224 5.18 -5.94 12.85
CA ILE A 224 6.47 -5.26 12.60
C ILE A 224 6.69 -5.06 11.10
N TYR A 225 6.48 -6.07 10.28
CA TYR A 225 6.75 -6.04 8.85
C TYR A 225 5.61 -5.38 8.06
N GLY A 226 4.36 -5.58 8.48
CA GLY A 226 3.16 -4.98 7.86
C GLY A 226 3.07 -3.47 8.02
N LEU A 227 3.62 -2.91 9.09
CA LEU A 227 3.63 -1.47 9.34
C LEU A 227 4.83 -0.71 8.76
N GLN A 228 5.69 -1.35 8.00
CA GLN A 228 6.80 -0.68 7.33
C GLN A 228 6.44 -0.29 5.90
N PRO A 229 6.86 0.91 5.45
CA PRO A 229 7.70 1.90 6.13
C PRO A 229 6.95 2.84 7.09
N TRP A 230 5.64 2.80 7.14
CA TRP A 230 4.80 3.66 7.98
C TRP A 230 3.54 2.92 8.44
N PRO A 231 3.10 3.09 9.70
CA PRO A 231 3.62 4.00 10.75
C PRO A 231 4.83 3.46 11.54
N VAL A 232 5.25 2.23 11.32
CA VAL A 232 6.28 1.44 12.02
C VAL A 232 5.81 0.99 13.41
N ALA A 233 6.02 -0.27 13.72
CA ALA A 233 5.72 -0.82 15.04
C ALA A 233 6.59 -0.20 16.13
N THR A 234 6.05 -0.02 17.34
CA THR A 234 6.76 0.56 18.47
C THR A 234 6.68 -0.33 19.70
N ALA A 235 7.74 -0.33 20.50
CA ALA A 235 7.79 -0.99 21.79
C ALA A 235 8.35 -0.05 22.86
N GLU A 236 7.80 -0.12 24.06
CA GLU A 236 8.39 0.51 25.23
C GLU A 236 9.27 -0.52 25.96
N LEU A 237 10.54 -0.22 26.11
CA LEU A 237 11.54 -1.05 26.78
C LEU A 237 12.32 -0.16 27.76
N ASP A 238 12.38 -0.55 29.02
CA ASP A 238 13.07 0.20 30.08
C ASP A 238 12.67 1.69 30.09
N GLY A 239 11.36 1.97 30.00
CA GLY A 239 10.79 3.33 30.03
C GLY A 239 11.08 4.19 28.80
N LYS A 240 11.61 3.59 27.71
CA LYS A 240 11.90 4.30 26.45
C LYS A 240 11.13 3.68 25.29
N VAL A 241 10.63 4.52 24.40
CA VAL A 241 9.91 4.08 23.18
C VAL A 241 10.90 3.92 22.03
N PHE A 242 10.87 2.75 21.41
CA PHE A 242 11.64 2.40 20.23
C PHE A 242 10.72 2.10 19.06
N LYS A 243 11.14 2.47 17.85
CA LYS A 243 10.60 1.88 16.63
C LYS A 243 11.29 0.55 16.38
N ILE A 244 10.51 -0.48 16.04
CA ILE A 244 11.02 -1.84 15.79
C ILE A 244 10.94 -2.11 14.29
N TYR A 245 12.07 -2.49 13.69
CA TYR A 245 12.16 -2.71 12.25
C TYR A 245 12.42 -4.16 11.87
N SER A 246 13.04 -4.95 12.76
CA SER A 246 13.25 -6.36 12.50
C SER A 246 13.17 -7.16 13.80
N ALA A 247 12.57 -8.32 13.68
CA ALA A 247 12.52 -9.32 14.73
C ALA A 247 12.49 -10.73 14.12
N GLU A 248 12.95 -11.70 14.90
CA GLU A 248 13.08 -13.09 14.48
C GLU A 248 12.40 -14.01 15.50
N TYR A 249 11.93 -15.16 15.03
CA TYR A 249 11.49 -16.23 15.91
C TYR A 249 12.65 -16.79 16.72
N THR A 250 12.37 -17.20 17.94
CA THR A 250 13.31 -17.98 18.74
C THR A 250 12.77 -19.38 18.99
N GLN A 251 13.63 -20.27 19.47
CA GLN A 251 13.22 -21.59 19.99
C GLN A 251 13.09 -21.57 21.51
N ASN A 252 13.37 -20.42 22.13
CA ASN A 252 13.36 -20.27 23.58
C ASN A 252 11.94 -20.17 24.13
N LYS A 253 11.81 -20.59 25.37
CA LYS A 253 10.57 -20.40 26.14
C LYS A 253 10.90 -19.76 27.49
N THR A 254 9.90 -19.06 28.05
CA THR A 254 10.04 -18.38 29.32
C THR A 254 8.75 -18.46 30.14
N VAL A 255 8.88 -18.32 31.42
CA VAL A 255 7.74 -18.18 32.36
C VAL A 255 7.44 -16.70 32.67
N LYS A 256 8.25 -15.78 32.12
CA LYS A 256 8.06 -14.34 32.33
C LYS A 256 6.77 -13.87 31.64
N ALA A 257 6.18 -12.80 32.15
CA ALA A 257 4.99 -12.22 31.59
C ALA A 257 5.27 -11.65 30.17
N PRO A 258 4.29 -11.68 29.25
CA PRO A 258 4.41 -11.04 27.95
C PRO A 258 4.87 -9.58 28.07
N GLY A 259 5.86 -9.19 27.27
CA GLY A 259 6.49 -7.86 27.28
C GLY A 259 7.75 -7.78 28.14
N SER A 260 8.01 -8.76 29.03
CA SER A 260 9.24 -8.80 29.81
C SER A 260 10.48 -9.01 28.94
N VAL A 261 11.55 -8.31 29.24
CA VAL A 261 12.87 -8.53 28.64
C VAL A 261 13.46 -9.84 29.20
N VAL A 262 13.58 -10.85 28.34
CA VAL A 262 14.16 -12.15 28.72
C VAL A 262 15.66 -12.09 28.70
N SER A 263 16.24 -11.50 27.67
CA SER A 263 17.67 -11.27 27.53
C SER A 263 17.96 -10.05 26.65
N ALA A 264 19.10 -9.41 26.88
CA ALA A 264 19.62 -8.31 26.07
C ALA A 264 21.13 -8.48 25.89
N GLY A 265 21.60 -8.59 24.64
CA GLY A 265 23.03 -8.87 24.39
C GLY A 265 23.41 -8.88 22.91
N LYS A 266 24.47 -9.63 22.59
CA LYS A 266 25.09 -9.65 21.25
C LYS A 266 24.16 -10.04 20.10
N LYS A 267 23.06 -10.77 20.36
CA LYS A 267 22.09 -11.17 19.32
C LYS A 267 20.97 -10.15 19.15
N GLY A 268 20.69 -9.34 20.16
CA GLY A 268 19.57 -8.41 20.19
C GLY A 268 18.86 -8.40 21.54
N ILE A 269 17.58 -8.10 21.54
CA ILE A 269 16.73 -8.02 22.74
C ILE A 269 15.64 -9.09 22.60
N GLU A 270 15.64 -10.04 23.51
CA GLU A 270 14.65 -11.12 23.53
C GLU A 270 13.49 -10.76 24.47
N ILE A 271 12.27 -10.82 23.97
CA ILE A 271 11.06 -10.41 24.67
C ILE A 271 10.12 -11.60 24.79
N ALA A 272 9.50 -11.75 25.97
CA ALA A 272 8.43 -12.72 26.21
C ALA A 272 7.16 -12.35 25.45
N CYS A 273 6.51 -13.34 24.85
CA CYS A 273 5.26 -13.22 24.11
C CYS A 273 4.19 -14.13 24.74
N LEU A 274 3.01 -14.17 24.10
CA LEU A 274 1.91 -15.05 24.53
C LEU A 274 2.39 -16.52 24.56
N GLY A 275 1.90 -17.29 25.57
CA GLY A 275 2.17 -18.73 25.69
C GLY A 275 3.59 -19.08 26.11
N GLY A 276 4.34 -18.11 26.63
CA GLY A 276 5.74 -18.29 27.05
C GLY A 276 6.73 -18.43 25.89
N GLU A 277 6.31 -18.18 24.67
CA GLU A 277 7.19 -18.04 23.51
C GLU A 277 7.99 -16.74 23.59
N THR A 278 9.08 -16.65 22.84
CA THR A 278 9.88 -15.43 22.82
C THR A 278 10.16 -14.97 21.38
N LEU A 279 10.46 -13.68 21.25
CA LEU A 279 10.79 -13.03 19.99
C LEU A 279 12.08 -12.23 20.18
N LEU A 280 13.01 -12.30 19.23
CA LEU A 280 14.26 -11.56 19.23
C LEU A 280 14.18 -10.31 18.38
N ILE A 281 14.22 -9.14 18.99
CA ILE A 281 14.35 -7.86 18.28
C ILE A 281 15.79 -7.71 17.81
N THR A 282 15.99 -7.57 16.49
CA THR A 282 17.31 -7.48 15.86
C THR A 282 17.63 -6.08 15.34
N GLU A 283 16.62 -5.27 14.95
CA GLU A 283 16.79 -3.88 14.53
C GLU A 283 15.78 -2.94 15.16
N LEU A 284 16.26 -1.81 15.61
CA LEU A 284 15.46 -0.78 16.27
C LEU A 284 15.90 0.65 15.94
N GLN A 285 15.10 1.61 16.37
CA GLN A 285 15.43 3.03 16.35
C GLN A 285 14.96 3.69 17.64
N ALA A 286 15.87 4.20 18.44
CA ALA A 286 15.57 5.05 19.58
C ALA A 286 15.19 6.46 19.12
N ALA A 287 14.43 7.19 19.94
CA ALA A 287 14.04 8.57 19.66
C ALA A 287 15.28 9.45 19.38
N GLY A 288 15.24 10.19 18.26
CA GLY A 288 16.33 11.07 17.83
C GLY A 288 17.60 10.37 17.32
N LYS A 289 17.60 9.05 17.20
CA LYS A 289 18.73 8.26 16.67
C LYS A 289 18.40 7.71 15.27
N LYS A 290 19.44 7.15 14.61
CA LYS A 290 19.26 6.40 13.36
C LYS A 290 18.80 4.96 13.66
N ARG A 291 18.17 4.31 12.69
CA ARG A 291 17.92 2.87 12.68
C ARG A 291 19.26 2.13 12.77
N MET A 292 19.35 1.11 13.64
CA MET A 292 20.56 0.34 13.88
C MET A 292 20.24 -1.07 14.40
N LYS A 293 21.22 -1.95 14.39
CA LYS A 293 21.09 -3.26 15.05
C LYS A 293 20.85 -3.06 16.55
N ALA A 294 20.00 -3.90 17.13
CA ALA A 294 19.74 -3.86 18.56
C ALA A 294 21.00 -4.17 19.39
N SER A 295 21.87 -5.09 18.90
CA SER A 295 23.18 -5.37 19.48
C SER A 295 24.08 -4.14 19.59
N ASP A 296 24.10 -3.30 18.54
CA ASP A 296 24.96 -2.11 18.51
C ASP A 296 24.44 -1.03 19.48
N TYR A 297 23.10 -0.89 19.56
CA TYR A 297 22.48 -0.01 20.54
C TYR A 297 22.86 -0.38 21.97
N LEU A 298 22.87 -1.69 22.29
CA LEU A 298 23.14 -2.23 23.62
C LEU A 298 24.60 -2.01 24.09
N LEU A 299 25.58 -1.78 23.19
CA LEU A 299 26.97 -1.50 23.57
C LEU A 299 27.08 -0.23 24.40
N GLY A 300 26.28 0.77 24.15
CA GLY A 300 26.30 2.04 24.89
C GLY A 300 25.08 2.31 25.76
N HIS A 301 24.02 1.49 25.64
CA HIS A 301 22.74 1.72 26.28
C HIS A 301 22.16 0.37 26.75
N PRO A 302 22.63 -0.17 27.89
CA PRO A 302 22.09 -1.41 28.41
C PRO A 302 20.59 -1.28 28.69
N ILE A 303 19.86 -2.33 28.42
CA ILE A 303 18.43 -2.47 28.75
C ILE A 303 18.32 -3.48 29.88
N LYS A 304 17.54 -3.15 30.88
CA LYS A 304 17.32 -4.00 32.04
C LYS A 304 16.60 -5.29 31.63
N VAL A 305 17.10 -6.41 32.11
CA VAL A 305 16.46 -7.71 32.01
C VAL A 305 15.54 -7.89 33.22
N ASP A 306 14.28 -8.28 32.99
CA ASP A 306 13.27 -8.46 34.05
C ASP A 306 13.47 -9.74 34.86
#